data_e7f1bd0652fdd924b50e7ec303eb4aae
#
_entry.id   e7f1bd0652fdd924b50e7ec303eb4aae
#
_cell.length_a   1.000
_cell.length_b   1.000
_cell.length_c   1.000
_cell.angle_alpha   90.00
_cell.angle_beta   90.00
_cell.angle_gamma   90.00
#
_symmetry.space_group_name_H-M   'P 1'
#
loop_
_entity.id
_entity.type
_entity.pdbx_description
1 polymer ?
#
loop_
_entity_poly.entity_id
_entity_poly.type
_entity_poly.pdbx_seq_one_letter_code
_entity_poly.pdbx_strand_id
1 'polypeptide(L)'
;MPTHTITLQGPDGTTERLLYDPHAPLLTHDDGRPVDLSPAGFVYADERAWDTATVVSPEQPGRKTHSVRKLKVSLGFRCNYACAYCGQASQVGREEPTDLADVSRFLANLGSWWDGGRDSRGAGTNVQFWGGEPFVYWKKLKPLAEGIKTRWPNAELSVITNGSVLDEERIDWLDRLDFAVAVSHDGPGQALRGPDPFDEPEKATAIRALFARLHPKGKVSFNVVLTRDHHSLAAAREWFVERMGDQSVVVGSEELLLPYDPGGLMLSPATDEEHKQIRLALLGEIMDGRALAVSTVWTKLQDWFNSLAQARPASALGQKCGMDRDDNIAVDLKGNVYTCQNTGDVAHRIGHVEALDEVRLTTATHWSLRKECRRCPVVQLCKGACMYLEGEYWRRGCDNSFTYNLAMLTGGLWMLTGKVAVAIEGPMRRDS
;
A
#
# COMPACT_ATOMS: atom_id res chain seq x y z
N MET A 1 15.92 -21.85 -11.33
CA MET A 1 14.84 -20.94 -10.88
C MET A 1 14.02 -20.56 -12.09
N PRO A 2 12.77 -20.12 -11.97
CA PRO A 2 11.95 -19.80 -13.13
C PRO A 2 12.53 -18.57 -13.86
N THR A 3 12.99 -18.77 -15.07
CA THR A 3 13.43 -17.69 -15.96
C THR A 3 12.35 -17.45 -16.99
N HIS A 4 12.02 -16.21 -17.24
CA HIS A 4 11.03 -15.79 -18.24
C HIS A 4 11.76 -15.27 -19.48
N THR A 5 11.29 -15.66 -20.65
CA THR A 5 11.70 -15.04 -21.91
C THR A 5 10.71 -13.95 -22.27
N ILE A 6 11.19 -12.73 -22.44
CA ILE A 6 10.36 -11.57 -22.79
C ILE A 6 10.72 -11.16 -24.22
N THR A 7 9.72 -11.23 -25.11
CA THR A 7 9.88 -10.74 -26.49
C THR A 7 9.44 -9.27 -26.54
N LEU A 8 10.34 -8.41 -26.94
CA LEU A 8 10.12 -6.98 -27.17
C LEU A 8 9.98 -6.71 -28.66
N GLN A 9 9.16 -5.72 -29.03
CA GLN A 9 9.00 -5.23 -30.39
C GLN A 9 9.24 -3.73 -30.45
N GLY A 10 10.14 -3.33 -31.32
CA GLY A 10 10.43 -1.94 -31.64
C GLY A 10 9.39 -1.30 -32.58
N PRO A 11 9.39 0.04 -32.70
CA PRO A 11 8.49 0.76 -33.61
C PRO A 11 8.70 0.41 -35.09
N ASP A 12 9.89 -0.04 -35.43
CA ASP A 12 10.29 -0.48 -36.78
C ASP A 12 9.93 -1.97 -37.06
N GLY A 13 9.26 -2.62 -36.11
CA GLY A 13 8.90 -4.04 -36.19
C GLY A 13 10.02 -5.00 -35.84
N THR A 14 11.23 -4.53 -35.51
CA THR A 14 12.31 -5.39 -35.02
C THR A 14 11.94 -6.03 -33.70
N THR A 15 12.37 -7.26 -33.51
CA THR A 15 12.14 -8.00 -32.26
C THR A 15 13.45 -8.22 -31.52
N GLU A 16 13.36 -8.22 -30.20
CA GLU A 16 14.46 -8.53 -29.28
C GLU A 16 13.96 -9.45 -28.18
N ARG A 17 14.83 -10.31 -27.68
CA ARG A 17 14.51 -11.21 -26.57
C ARG A 17 15.35 -10.86 -25.36
N LEU A 18 14.69 -10.80 -24.21
CA LEU A 18 15.33 -10.65 -22.90
C LEU A 18 15.05 -11.87 -22.04
N LEU A 19 16.00 -12.23 -21.21
CA LEU A 19 15.86 -13.22 -20.16
C LEU A 19 15.68 -12.51 -18.82
N TYR A 20 14.61 -12.83 -18.11
CA TYR A 20 14.29 -12.22 -16.83
C TYR A 20 14.09 -13.27 -15.73
N ASP A 21 14.90 -13.20 -14.69
CA ASP A 21 14.71 -13.96 -13.45
C ASP A 21 14.25 -13.03 -12.33
N PRO A 22 12.95 -13.05 -11.94
CA PRO A 22 12.44 -12.19 -10.89
C PRO A 22 12.92 -12.60 -9.48
N HIS A 23 13.47 -13.80 -9.31
CA HIS A 23 13.97 -14.28 -8.03
C HIS A 23 15.42 -13.89 -7.76
N ALA A 24 16.23 -13.84 -8.81
CA ALA A 24 17.61 -13.37 -8.75
C ALA A 24 17.79 -11.93 -9.29
N PRO A 25 16.72 -11.11 -9.40
CA PRO A 25 16.42 -9.97 -10.26
C PRO A 25 17.49 -9.71 -11.32
N LEU A 26 17.53 -10.61 -12.26
CA LEU A 26 18.45 -10.56 -13.39
C LEU A 26 17.65 -10.28 -14.66
N LEU A 27 18.07 -9.27 -15.42
CA LEU A 27 17.51 -8.92 -16.72
C LEU A 27 18.65 -8.80 -17.73
N THR A 28 18.69 -9.73 -18.72
CA THR A 28 19.79 -9.81 -19.69
C THR A 28 19.26 -9.97 -21.11
N HIS A 29 20.09 -9.64 -22.07
CA HIS A 29 19.96 -10.08 -23.46
C HIS A 29 20.22 -11.58 -23.59
N ASP A 30 19.87 -12.19 -24.74
CA ASP A 30 20.11 -13.60 -25.03
C ASP A 30 21.60 -14.01 -24.95
N ASP A 31 22.52 -13.07 -25.16
CA ASP A 31 23.97 -13.27 -25.05
C ASP A 31 24.51 -13.15 -23.61
N GLY A 32 23.63 -12.95 -22.64
CA GLY A 32 23.95 -12.84 -21.21
C GLY A 32 24.39 -11.44 -20.75
N ARG A 33 24.50 -10.46 -21.65
CA ARG A 33 24.80 -9.08 -21.23
C ARG A 33 23.63 -8.48 -20.45
N PRO A 34 23.88 -7.82 -19.31
CA PRO A 34 22.85 -7.06 -18.59
C PRO A 34 22.21 -5.99 -19.46
N VAL A 35 20.91 -5.77 -19.30
CA VAL A 35 20.21 -4.65 -19.94
C VAL A 35 20.67 -3.34 -19.29
N ASP A 36 20.91 -2.31 -20.09
CA ASP A 36 21.28 -0.99 -19.60
C ASP A 36 20.15 -0.37 -18.77
N LEU A 37 20.45 0.05 -17.53
CA LEU A 37 19.52 0.69 -16.61
C LEU A 37 19.60 2.23 -16.66
N SER A 38 20.58 2.78 -17.39
CA SER A 38 20.81 4.24 -17.44
C SER A 38 19.64 5.04 -18.01
N PRO A 39 18.78 4.54 -18.94
CA PRO A 39 17.60 5.27 -19.39
C PRO A 39 16.61 5.56 -18.26
N ALA A 40 16.58 4.72 -17.20
CA ALA A 40 15.78 4.95 -16.00
C ALA A 40 16.55 5.71 -14.89
N GLY A 41 17.80 6.10 -15.13
CA GLY A 41 18.65 6.81 -14.17
C GLY A 41 19.33 5.89 -13.14
N PHE A 42 19.47 4.60 -13.43
CA PHE A 42 20.09 3.61 -12.54
C PHE A 42 21.39 3.07 -13.14
N VAL A 43 22.27 2.62 -12.25
CA VAL A 43 23.50 1.91 -12.59
C VAL A 43 23.60 0.65 -11.73
N TYR A 44 24.22 -0.40 -12.26
CA TYR A 44 24.50 -1.59 -11.48
C TYR A 44 25.47 -1.26 -10.35
N ALA A 45 25.11 -1.68 -9.14
CA ALA A 45 25.96 -1.52 -7.97
C ALA A 45 26.84 -2.76 -7.77
N ASP A 46 27.87 -2.61 -6.95
CA ASP A 46 28.64 -3.77 -6.49
C ASP A 46 27.75 -4.75 -5.71
N GLU A 47 28.11 -6.03 -5.75
CA GLU A 47 27.40 -7.06 -5.01
C GLU A 47 27.36 -6.74 -3.51
N ARG A 48 26.19 -6.86 -2.93
CA ARG A 48 25.99 -6.72 -1.49
C ARG A 48 25.24 -7.91 -0.92
N ALA A 49 25.48 -8.22 0.34
CA ALA A 49 24.67 -9.18 1.07
C ALA A 49 23.29 -8.61 1.38
N TRP A 50 22.27 -9.46 1.24
CA TRP A 50 20.89 -9.15 1.57
C TRP A 50 20.40 -10.06 2.69
N ASP A 51 19.77 -9.47 3.70
CA ASP A 51 19.09 -10.24 4.73
C ASP A 51 17.85 -10.92 4.15
N THR A 52 17.65 -12.19 4.50
CA THR A 52 16.44 -12.91 4.13
C THR A 52 15.25 -12.37 4.91
N ALA A 53 14.15 -12.09 4.22
CA ALA A 53 12.91 -11.67 4.87
C ALA A 53 12.34 -12.77 5.77
N THR A 54 11.68 -12.39 6.85
CA THR A 54 10.97 -13.32 7.72
C THR A 54 9.79 -13.91 6.95
N VAL A 55 9.78 -15.25 6.83
CA VAL A 55 8.68 -15.98 6.20
C VAL A 55 7.71 -16.41 7.29
N VAL A 56 6.50 -15.86 7.27
CA VAL A 56 5.45 -16.13 8.26
C VAL A 56 4.37 -17.06 7.70
N SER A 57 3.91 -17.99 8.53
CA SER A 57 2.74 -18.84 8.29
C SER A 57 2.06 -19.20 9.62
N PRO A 58 0.86 -19.82 9.60
CA PRO A 58 0.25 -20.36 10.81
C PRO A 58 1.14 -21.34 11.55
N GLU A 59 1.96 -22.15 10.84
CA GLU A 59 2.88 -23.16 11.41
C GLU A 59 4.21 -22.54 11.88
N GLN A 60 4.59 -21.40 11.29
CA GLN A 60 5.80 -20.65 11.63
C GLN A 60 5.46 -19.18 11.81
N PRO A 61 4.74 -18.84 12.88
CA PRO A 61 4.24 -17.48 13.07
C PRO A 61 5.38 -16.50 13.41
N GLY A 62 5.33 -15.34 12.77
CA GLY A 62 6.25 -14.24 13.05
C GLY A 62 6.03 -13.66 14.45
N ARG A 63 7.10 -13.16 15.05
CA ARG A 63 7.08 -12.44 16.34
C ARG A 63 6.83 -10.95 16.15
N LYS A 64 6.47 -10.28 17.24
CA LYS A 64 6.48 -8.81 17.33
C LYS A 64 7.52 -8.37 18.37
N THR A 65 8.04 -7.14 18.23
CA THR A 65 9.09 -6.58 19.08
C THR A 65 8.60 -5.32 19.80
N HIS A 66 9.28 -4.95 20.89
CA HIS A 66 9.08 -3.68 21.60
C HIS A 66 9.64 -2.47 20.84
N SER A 67 10.60 -2.69 19.93
CA SER A 67 11.17 -1.65 19.06
C SER A 67 10.29 -1.40 17.83
N VAL A 68 9.02 -1.04 18.09
CA VAL A 68 8.02 -0.80 17.04
C VAL A 68 8.36 0.46 16.27
N ARG A 69 8.52 0.34 14.95
CA ARG A 69 8.78 1.46 14.03
C ARG A 69 7.50 1.95 13.34
N LYS A 70 6.51 1.09 13.20
CA LYS A 70 5.20 1.44 12.65
C LYS A 70 4.10 0.95 13.57
N LEU A 71 3.50 1.89 14.29
CA LEU A 71 2.40 1.65 15.21
C LEU A 71 1.09 2.10 14.55
N LYS A 72 0.21 1.16 14.25
CA LYS A 72 -1.13 1.43 13.71
C LYS A 72 -2.15 1.29 14.83
N VAL A 73 -2.84 2.39 15.16
CA VAL A 73 -3.82 2.42 16.25
C VAL A 73 -5.22 2.49 15.68
N SER A 74 -6.01 1.45 15.91
CA SER A 74 -7.43 1.40 15.55
C SER A 74 -8.28 2.13 16.60
N LEU A 75 -9.09 3.08 16.14
CA LEU A 75 -10.06 3.82 16.98
C LEU A 75 -11.43 3.15 17.01
N GLY A 76 -11.67 2.19 16.11
CA GLY A 76 -12.91 1.48 15.85
C GLY A 76 -13.27 1.50 14.35
N PHE A 77 -14.28 0.73 13.93
CA PHE A 77 -14.61 0.54 12.51
C PHE A 77 -15.83 1.34 12.02
N ARG A 78 -16.43 2.21 12.86
CA ARG A 78 -17.53 3.08 12.43
C ARG A 78 -17.03 4.12 11.42
N CYS A 79 -17.77 4.27 10.34
CA CYS A 79 -17.51 5.23 9.28
C CYS A 79 -18.80 5.97 8.93
N ASN A 80 -18.69 7.17 8.42
CA ASN A 80 -19.81 7.93 7.85
C ASN A 80 -19.98 7.68 6.35
N TYR A 81 -19.11 6.86 5.73
CA TYR A 81 -19.23 6.33 4.37
C TYR A 81 -19.48 4.83 4.38
N ALA A 82 -19.96 4.30 3.25
CA ALA A 82 -20.22 2.88 3.01
C ALA A 82 -19.63 2.47 1.65
N CYS A 83 -18.30 2.61 1.52
CA CYS A 83 -17.59 2.29 0.28
C CYS A 83 -17.90 0.87 -0.20
N ALA A 84 -18.27 0.71 -1.47
CA ALA A 84 -18.71 -0.56 -2.05
C ALA A 84 -17.62 -1.66 -2.08
N TYR A 85 -16.36 -1.32 -1.82
CA TYR A 85 -15.19 -2.22 -1.75
C TYR A 85 -14.44 -2.13 -0.41
N CYS A 86 -15.09 -1.66 0.66
CA CYS A 86 -14.42 -1.39 1.93
C CYS A 86 -13.88 -2.66 2.57
N GLY A 87 -12.54 -2.75 2.71
CA GLY A 87 -11.89 -3.88 3.39
C GLY A 87 -12.23 -4.04 4.87
N GLN A 88 -12.88 -3.04 5.48
CA GLN A 88 -13.28 -3.02 6.87
C GLN A 88 -14.79 -3.20 7.08
N ALA A 89 -15.60 -3.27 6.00
CA ALA A 89 -17.06 -3.34 6.13
C ALA A 89 -17.54 -4.53 6.96
N SER A 90 -16.86 -5.68 6.81
CA SER A 90 -17.17 -6.89 7.58
C SER A 90 -16.77 -6.83 9.06
N GLN A 91 -16.01 -5.81 9.45
CA GLN A 91 -15.50 -5.65 10.83
C GLN A 91 -16.39 -4.74 11.69
N VAL A 92 -17.25 -3.94 11.05
CA VAL A 92 -18.14 -3.00 11.75
C VAL A 92 -19.04 -3.76 12.74
N GLY A 93 -18.96 -3.38 14.03
CA GLY A 93 -19.71 -3.99 15.11
C GLY A 93 -19.19 -5.35 15.60
N ARG A 94 -18.02 -5.80 15.09
CA ARG A 94 -17.33 -7.01 15.59
C ARG A 94 -16.17 -6.68 16.52
N GLU A 95 -15.71 -5.42 16.48
CA GLU A 95 -14.68 -4.91 17.38
C GLU A 95 -15.21 -4.74 18.81
N GLU A 96 -14.34 -4.87 19.78
CA GLU A 96 -14.67 -4.52 21.16
C GLU A 96 -14.87 -2.99 21.29
N PRO A 97 -16.00 -2.53 21.84
CA PRO A 97 -16.24 -1.09 22.01
C PRO A 97 -15.22 -0.48 22.96
N THR A 98 -14.76 0.72 22.63
CA THR A 98 -13.79 1.49 23.42
C THR A 98 -14.33 2.88 23.77
N ASP A 99 -13.85 3.45 24.89
CA ASP A 99 -14.24 4.75 25.40
C ASP A 99 -13.02 5.67 25.74
N LEU A 100 -13.25 6.79 26.43
CA LEU A 100 -12.18 7.70 26.84
C LEU A 100 -11.32 7.14 27.99
N ALA A 101 -11.85 6.24 28.80
CA ALA A 101 -11.06 5.57 29.83
C ALA A 101 -10.04 4.62 29.19
N ASP A 102 -10.41 3.98 28.07
CA ASP A 102 -9.47 3.17 27.29
C ASP A 102 -8.33 4.01 26.69
N VAL A 103 -8.61 5.23 26.21
CA VAL A 103 -7.57 6.15 25.74
C VAL A 103 -6.59 6.48 26.87
N SER A 104 -7.10 6.77 28.06
CA SER A 104 -6.28 7.11 29.23
C SER A 104 -5.41 5.91 29.65
N ARG A 105 -5.98 4.71 29.70
CA ARG A 105 -5.25 3.48 30.01
C ARG A 105 -4.19 3.16 28.95
N PHE A 106 -4.54 3.26 27.68
CA PHE A 106 -3.61 3.05 26.56
C PHE A 106 -2.39 3.96 26.68
N LEU A 107 -2.60 5.27 26.89
CA LEU A 107 -1.52 6.24 27.07
C LEU A 107 -0.67 5.95 28.32
N ALA A 108 -1.29 5.59 29.43
CA ALA A 108 -0.57 5.25 30.67
C ALA A 108 0.35 4.04 30.48
N ASN A 109 -0.13 3.02 29.78
CA ASN A 109 0.58 1.75 29.57
C ASN A 109 1.50 1.77 28.35
N LEU A 110 1.38 2.73 27.43
CA LEU A 110 2.10 2.73 26.14
C LEU A 110 3.61 2.58 26.31
N GLY A 111 4.20 3.25 27.31
CA GLY A 111 5.64 3.19 27.58
C GLY A 111 6.13 1.88 28.22
N SER A 112 5.26 0.95 28.62
CA SER A 112 5.67 -0.34 29.17
C SER A 112 6.02 -1.36 28.09
N TRP A 113 5.48 -1.16 26.87
CA TRP A 113 5.67 -2.10 25.75
C TRP A 113 6.21 -1.44 24.47
N TRP A 114 6.27 -0.12 24.42
CA TRP A 114 6.81 0.63 23.29
C TRP A 114 7.88 1.64 23.75
N ASP A 115 9.06 1.58 23.16
CA ASP A 115 10.20 2.43 23.49
C ASP A 115 10.20 3.81 22.78
N GLY A 116 9.16 4.11 21.99
CA GLY A 116 9.07 5.32 21.20
C GLY A 116 9.84 5.27 19.87
N GLY A 117 10.28 4.07 19.47
CA GLY A 117 10.97 3.84 18.19
C GLY A 117 12.38 4.39 18.14
N ARG A 118 13.09 4.40 19.24
CA ARG A 118 14.50 4.75 19.28
C ARG A 118 15.33 3.66 18.63
N ASP A 119 15.45 3.71 17.30
CA ASP A 119 16.47 2.89 16.66
C ASP A 119 17.84 3.55 16.77
N SER A 120 18.89 2.76 16.58
CA SER A 120 20.28 3.21 16.58
C SER A 120 20.58 4.25 15.48
N ARG A 121 19.66 4.51 14.58
CA ARG A 121 19.76 5.45 13.45
C ARG A 121 18.98 6.74 13.68
N GLY A 122 18.29 6.88 14.83
CA GLY A 122 17.55 8.09 15.18
C GLY A 122 16.25 8.32 14.40
N ALA A 123 15.79 7.34 13.63
CA ALA A 123 14.51 7.42 12.93
C ALA A 123 13.36 7.30 13.95
N GLY A 124 12.40 8.22 13.90
CA GLY A 124 11.20 8.19 14.73
C GLY A 124 10.26 7.03 14.37
N THR A 125 9.35 6.71 15.27
CA THR A 125 8.25 5.79 14.96
C THR A 125 7.14 6.53 14.24
N ASN A 126 6.62 5.93 13.18
CA ASN A 126 5.37 6.39 12.55
C ASN A 126 4.18 5.81 13.31
N VAL A 127 3.37 6.70 13.88
CA VAL A 127 2.10 6.35 14.53
C VAL A 127 0.97 6.72 13.59
N GLN A 128 0.27 5.72 13.08
CA GLN A 128 -0.81 5.89 12.12
C GLN A 128 -2.16 5.59 12.77
N PHE A 129 -3.07 6.57 12.75
CA PHE A 129 -4.41 6.41 13.27
C PHE A 129 -5.35 5.87 12.20
N TRP A 130 -6.03 4.79 12.55
CA TRP A 130 -6.95 4.05 11.72
C TRP A 130 -8.34 3.95 12.35
N GLY A 131 -9.29 3.66 11.53
CA GLY A 131 -10.67 3.40 11.89
C GLY A 131 -11.48 3.22 10.61
N GLY A 132 -12.80 3.18 10.70
CA GLY A 132 -13.65 3.39 9.53
C GLY A 132 -13.37 4.79 8.98
N GLU A 133 -13.72 5.81 9.77
CA GLU A 133 -13.27 7.19 9.59
C GLU A 133 -12.70 7.72 10.92
N PRO A 134 -11.40 8.01 11.01
CA PRO A 134 -10.77 8.42 12.26
C PRO A 134 -11.39 9.66 12.91
N PHE A 135 -11.83 10.63 12.12
CA PHE A 135 -12.42 11.87 12.65
C PHE A 135 -13.84 11.71 13.20
N VAL A 136 -14.52 10.60 12.91
CA VAL A 136 -15.77 10.22 13.63
C VAL A 136 -15.46 9.93 15.10
N TYR A 137 -14.24 9.55 15.41
CA TYR A 137 -13.74 9.31 16.77
C TYR A 137 -12.99 10.52 17.35
N TRP A 138 -13.31 11.75 16.95
CA TRP A 138 -12.58 12.96 17.34
C TRP A 138 -12.30 13.07 18.83
N LYS A 139 -13.31 12.72 19.66
CA LYS A 139 -13.19 12.74 21.13
C LYS A 139 -12.11 11.80 21.68
N LYS A 140 -11.78 10.72 20.95
CA LYS A 140 -10.71 9.76 21.28
C LYS A 140 -9.39 10.12 20.57
N LEU A 141 -9.46 10.45 19.30
CA LEU A 141 -8.29 10.75 18.46
C LEU A 141 -7.50 11.95 19.01
N LYS A 142 -8.18 13.04 19.36
CA LYS A 142 -7.53 14.28 19.82
C LYS A 142 -6.66 14.05 21.06
N PRO A 143 -7.19 13.58 22.21
CA PRO A 143 -6.38 13.38 23.41
C PRO A 143 -5.33 12.27 23.23
N LEU A 144 -5.59 11.23 22.42
CA LEU A 144 -4.65 10.17 22.15
C LEU A 144 -3.41 10.69 21.42
N ALA A 145 -3.59 11.40 20.32
CA ALA A 145 -2.48 11.96 19.54
C ALA A 145 -1.70 13.02 20.29
N GLU A 146 -2.38 13.91 21.02
CA GLU A 146 -1.73 14.91 21.88
C GLU A 146 -0.91 14.25 22.99
N GLY A 147 -1.45 13.22 23.64
CA GLY A 147 -0.74 12.47 24.68
C GLY A 147 0.49 11.73 24.14
N ILE A 148 0.41 11.13 22.96
CA ILE A 148 1.56 10.50 22.28
C ILE A 148 2.61 11.57 21.96
N LYS A 149 2.24 12.67 21.32
CA LYS A 149 3.17 13.72 20.91
C LYS A 149 3.86 14.42 22.10
N THR A 150 3.14 14.58 23.21
CA THR A 150 3.71 15.12 24.45
C THR A 150 4.77 14.21 25.03
N ARG A 151 4.54 12.91 25.04
CA ARG A 151 5.48 11.94 25.64
C ARG A 151 6.62 11.56 24.69
N TRP A 152 6.35 11.50 23.39
CA TRP A 152 7.31 11.20 22.31
C TRP A 152 7.27 12.28 21.23
N PRO A 153 7.94 13.44 21.46
CA PRO A 153 7.91 14.57 20.51
C PRO A 153 8.38 14.22 19.09
N ASN A 154 9.27 13.23 18.97
CA ASN A 154 9.81 12.76 17.68
C ASN A 154 8.91 11.73 16.98
N ALA A 155 7.80 11.30 17.58
CA ALA A 155 6.85 10.43 16.90
C ALA A 155 6.25 11.15 15.68
N GLU A 156 6.29 10.50 14.53
CA GLU A 156 5.66 10.97 13.31
C GLU A 156 4.20 10.53 13.31
N LEU A 157 3.28 11.49 13.28
CA LEU A 157 1.85 11.19 13.30
C LEU A 157 1.29 11.18 11.89
N SER A 158 0.46 10.19 11.59
CA SER A 158 -0.24 10.11 10.31
C SER A 158 -1.69 9.64 10.47
N VAL A 159 -2.55 10.08 9.56
CA VAL A 159 -3.95 9.71 9.53
C VAL A 159 -4.41 9.53 8.09
N ILE A 160 -5.30 8.54 7.88
CA ILE A 160 -6.00 8.33 6.62
C ILE A 160 -7.47 8.68 6.87
N THR A 161 -8.01 9.60 6.07
CA THR A 161 -9.38 10.12 6.22
C THR A 161 -10.09 10.19 4.88
N ASN A 162 -11.41 10.11 4.87
CA ASN A 162 -12.21 10.39 3.68
C ASN A 162 -12.42 11.91 3.44
N GLY A 163 -11.93 12.75 4.34
CA GLY A 163 -11.96 14.21 4.22
C GLY A 163 -13.31 14.88 4.48
N SER A 164 -14.40 14.12 4.58
CA SER A 164 -15.77 14.66 4.59
C SER A 164 -16.20 15.32 5.89
N VAL A 165 -15.42 15.14 6.97
CA VAL A 165 -15.71 15.70 8.31
C VAL A 165 -14.61 16.65 8.78
N LEU A 166 -13.77 17.13 7.87
CA LEU A 166 -12.76 18.13 8.15
C LEU A 166 -13.40 19.50 8.35
N ASP A 167 -12.85 20.27 9.27
CA ASP A 167 -13.16 21.67 9.55
C ASP A 167 -11.89 22.42 9.97
N GLU A 168 -11.99 23.72 10.18
CA GLU A 168 -10.83 24.56 10.56
C GLU A 168 -10.19 24.11 11.88
N GLU A 169 -10.99 23.72 12.91
CA GLU A 169 -10.44 23.21 14.19
C GLU A 169 -9.54 21.98 13.95
N ARG A 170 -10.00 21.03 13.13
CA ARG A 170 -9.26 19.81 12.84
C ARG A 170 -8.03 20.07 11.99
N ILE A 171 -8.12 20.99 11.03
CA ILE A 171 -7.00 21.38 10.17
C ILE A 171 -5.91 22.09 10.99
N ASP A 172 -6.27 23.03 11.87
CA ASP A 172 -5.34 23.68 12.78
C ASP A 172 -4.64 22.69 13.70
N TRP A 173 -5.40 21.71 14.20
CA TRP A 173 -4.87 20.68 15.07
C TRP A 173 -3.91 19.74 14.32
N LEU A 174 -4.24 19.32 13.10
CA LEU A 174 -3.37 18.50 12.25
C LEU A 174 -2.06 19.22 11.95
N ASP A 175 -2.13 20.50 11.62
CA ASP A 175 -0.97 21.32 11.30
C ASP A 175 -0.07 21.52 12.54
N ARG A 176 -0.67 21.86 13.69
CA ARG A 176 0.06 22.07 14.96
C ARG A 176 0.79 20.82 15.43
N LEU A 177 0.24 19.64 15.21
CA LEU A 177 0.87 18.36 15.58
C LEU A 177 1.74 17.76 14.47
N ASP A 178 1.91 18.46 13.36
CA ASP A 178 2.72 18.04 12.19
C ASP A 178 2.29 16.68 11.61
N PHE A 179 0.99 16.49 11.44
CA PHE A 179 0.45 15.26 10.85
C PHE A 179 0.76 15.14 9.37
N ALA A 180 1.08 13.91 8.94
CA ALA A 180 0.92 13.50 7.55
C ALA A 180 -0.51 13.01 7.32
N VAL A 181 -1.21 13.58 6.35
CA VAL A 181 -2.61 13.29 6.04
C VAL A 181 -2.74 12.67 4.67
N ALA A 182 -3.34 11.48 4.60
CA ALA A 182 -3.73 10.87 3.34
C ALA A 182 -5.26 10.97 3.20
N VAL A 183 -5.73 11.70 2.19
CA VAL A 183 -7.15 11.81 1.88
C VAL A 183 -7.53 10.69 0.92
N SER A 184 -8.39 9.79 1.38
CA SER A 184 -8.94 8.70 0.58
C SER A 184 -10.08 9.21 -0.30
N HIS A 185 -9.82 9.34 -1.60
CA HIS A 185 -10.80 9.85 -2.56
C HIS A 185 -10.46 9.34 -3.96
N ASP A 186 -11.42 8.76 -4.68
CA ASP A 186 -11.16 8.06 -5.93
C ASP A 186 -11.28 8.95 -7.19
N GLY A 187 -11.30 10.28 -7.01
CA GLY A 187 -11.49 11.19 -8.13
C GLY A 187 -12.79 10.89 -8.89
N PRO A 188 -12.73 10.56 -10.19
CA PRO A 188 -13.94 10.24 -10.97
C PRO A 188 -14.74 9.04 -10.43
N GLY A 189 -14.12 8.15 -9.66
CA GLY A 189 -14.74 6.97 -9.05
C GLY A 189 -15.38 7.21 -7.69
N GLN A 190 -15.42 8.44 -7.18
CA GLN A 190 -15.82 8.75 -5.80
C GLN A 190 -17.21 8.23 -5.42
N ALA A 191 -18.14 8.13 -6.35
CA ALA A 191 -19.48 7.59 -6.09
C ALA A 191 -19.48 6.17 -5.51
N LEU A 192 -18.42 5.38 -5.73
CA LEU A 192 -18.25 4.05 -5.13
C LEU A 192 -17.91 4.09 -3.63
N ARG A 193 -17.41 5.23 -3.15
CA ARG A 193 -17.14 5.46 -1.71
C ARG A 193 -18.32 6.05 -0.98
N GLY A 194 -18.99 7.03 -1.60
CA GLY A 194 -20.06 7.80 -0.99
C GLY A 194 -20.19 9.18 -1.63
N PRO A 195 -20.87 10.13 -0.97
CA PRO A 195 -20.97 11.50 -1.46
C PRO A 195 -19.59 12.12 -1.72
N ASP A 196 -19.48 12.88 -2.80
CA ASP A 196 -18.25 13.61 -3.10
C ASP A 196 -18.17 14.86 -2.20
N PRO A 197 -17.15 14.96 -1.33
CA PRO A 197 -17.00 16.15 -0.47
C PRO A 197 -16.70 17.43 -1.28
N PHE A 198 -16.25 17.31 -2.54
CA PHE A 198 -16.06 18.48 -3.40
C PHE A 198 -17.34 19.04 -3.99
N ASP A 199 -18.43 18.29 -3.94
CA ASP A 199 -19.77 18.77 -4.36
C ASP A 199 -20.45 19.61 -3.25
N GLU A 200 -19.90 19.58 -2.02
CA GLU A 200 -20.38 20.36 -0.88
C GLU A 200 -19.42 21.53 -0.61
N PRO A 201 -19.82 22.79 -0.81
CA PRO A 201 -18.93 23.96 -0.75
C PRO A 201 -18.10 24.07 0.53
N GLU A 202 -18.69 23.77 1.69
CA GLU A 202 -17.99 23.84 2.98
C GLU A 202 -16.90 22.77 3.09
N LYS A 203 -17.19 21.53 2.68
CA LYS A 203 -16.22 20.42 2.70
C LYS A 203 -15.11 20.63 1.66
N ALA A 204 -15.48 21.08 0.46
CA ALA A 204 -14.51 21.43 -0.57
C ALA A 204 -13.54 22.54 -0.07
N THR A 205 -14.08 23.54 0.61
CA THR A 205 -13.28 24.63 1.21
C THR A 205 -12.33 24.07 2.28
N ALA A 206 -12.80 23.17 3.15
CA ALA A 206 -11.98 22.56 4.18
C ALA A 206 -10.84 21.69 3.56
N ILE A 207 -11.13 20.89 2.53
CA ILE A 207 -10.08 20.07 1.86
C ILE A 207 -9.05 20.97 1.17
N ARG A 208 -9.47 22.07 0.52
CA ARG A 208 -8.54 23.05 -0.06
C ARG A 208 -7.72 23.77 1.02
N ALA A 209 -8.30 24.09 2.16
CA ALA A 209 -7.57 24.69 3.29
C ALA A 209 -6.55 23.71 3.87
N LEU A 210 -6.90 22.43 4.04
CA LEU A 210 -5.95 21.36 4.41
C LEU A 210 -4.78 21.30 3.42
N PHE A 211 -5.10 21.26 2.13
CA PHE A 211 -4.09 21.21 1.08
C PHE A 211 -3.17 22.44 1.12
N ALA A 212 -3.73 23.65 1.12
CA ALA A 212 -2.93 24.87 1.15
C ALA A 212 -1.98 24.95 2.35
N ARG A 213 -2.37 24.35 3.48
CA ARG A 213 -1.60 24.40 4.73
C ARG A 213 -0.54 23.30 4.83
N LEU A 214 -0.84 22.07 4.40
CA LEU A 214 0.02 20.91 4.59
C LEU A 214 0.82 20.53 3.33
N HIS A 215 0.36 20.87 2.12
CA HIS A 215 1.05 20.54 0.89
C HIS A 215 2.46 21.15 0.79
N PRO A 216 2.69 22.43 1.15
CA PRO A 216 4.04 23.01 1.13
C PRO A 216 5.02 22.31 2.09
N LYS A 217 4.51 21.59 3.09
CA LYS A 217 5.28 20.77 4.03
C LYS A 217 5.48 19.32 3.57
N GLY A 218 4.91 18.93 2.42
CA GLY A 218 4.91 17.55 1.94
C GLY A 218 4.06 16.60 2.82
N LYS A 219 3.07 17.13 3.55
CA LYS A 219 2.30 16.40 4.55
C LYS A 219 0.87 16.05 4.13
N VAL A 220 0.49 16.25 2.87
CA VAL A 220 -0.82 15.84 2.36
C VAL A 220 -0.69 15.11 1.02
N SER A 221 -1.47 14.05 0.87
CA SER A 221 -1.63 13.31 -0.38
C SER A 221 -3.08 12.85 -0.55
N PHE A 222 -3.46 12.58 -1.81
CA PHE A 222 -4.72 11.94 -2.14
C PHE A 222 -4.45 10.50 -2.57
N ASN A 223 -5.24 9.54 -2.08
CA ASN A 223 -5.08 8.14 -2.44
C ASN A 223 -6.33 7.59 -3.10
N VAL A 224 -6.12 6.97 -4.26
CA VAL A 224 -7.19 6.36 -5.07
C VAL A 224 -7.11 4.84 -5.03
N VAL A 225 -8.25 4.18 -5.11
CA VAL A 225 -8.37 2.74 -5.37
C VAL A 225 -8.89 2.56 -6.78
N LEU A 226 -8.19 1.78 -7.59
CA LEU A 226 -8.63 1.48 -8.95
C LEU A 226 -9.62 0.31 -8.93
N THR A 227 -10.66 0.42 -9.77
CA THR A 227 -11.66 -0.63 -9.97
C THR A 227 -11.73 -1.00 -11.44
N ARG A 228 -12.57 -1.99 -11.79
CA ARG A 228 -12.80 -2.37 -13.18
C ARG A 228 -13.19 -1.17 -14.06
N ASP A 229 -14.10 -0.32 -13.58
CA ASP A 229 -14.69 0.77 -14.36
C ASP A 229 -13.94 2.12 -14.18
N HIS A 230 -13.14 2.26 -13.13
CA HIS A 230 -12.35 3.44 -12.81
C HIS A 230 -10.88 3.03 -12.58
N HIS A 231 -10.12 2.83 -13.65
CA HIS A 231 -8.74 2.33 -13.58
C HIS A 231 -7.69 3.26 -14.22
N SER A 232 -8.08 4.43 -14.69
CA SER A 232 -7.16 5.42 -15.23
C SER A 232 -6.46 6.19 -14.11
N LEU A 233 -5.15 6.04 -14.00
CA LEU A 233 -4.29 6.79 -13.07
C LEU A 233 -4.17 8.26 -13.51
N ALA A 234 -4.05 8.48 -14.83
CA ALA A 234 -3.98 9.81 -15.41
C ALA A 234 -5.25 10.60 -15.14
N ALA A 235 -6.43 10.02 -15.42
CA ALA A 235 -7.71 10.68 -15.17
C ALA A 235 -7.93 10.99 -13.68
N ALA A 236 -7.53 10.06 -12.79
CA ALA A 236 -7.60 10.30 -11.35
C ALA A 236 -6.72 11.49 -10.93
N ARG A 237 -5.47 11.55 -11.41
CA ARG A 237 -4.58 12.68 -11.10
C ARG A 237 -5.07 13.99 -11.69
N GLU A 238 -5.47 14.00 -12.96
CA GLU A 238 -5.97 15.19 -13.66
C GLU A 238 -7.19 15.78 -12.92
N TRP A 239 -8.09 14.94 -12.43
CA TRP A 239 -9.23 15.35 -11.62
C TRP A 239 -8.80 16.13 -10.36
N PHE A 240 -7.78 15.65 -9.63
CA PHE A 240 -7.25 16.37 -8.45
C PHE A 240 -6.54 17.66 -8.84
N VAL A 241 -5.75 17.66 -9.92
CA VAL A 241 -5.10 18.88 -10.44
C VAL A 241 -6.14 19.97 -10.71
N GLU A 242 -7.24 19.62 -11.35
CA GLU A 242 -8.33 20.52 -11.62
C GLU A 242 -8.98 21.05 -10.33
N ARG A 243 -9.30 20.16 -9.39
CA ARG A 243 -9.98 20.52 -8.14
C ARG A 243 -9.12 21.34 -7.19
N MET A 244 -7.81 21.12 -7.17
CA MET A 244 -6.85 21.86 -6.34
C MET A 244 -6.28 23.10 -7.05
N GLY A 245 -6.31 23.16 -8.38
CA GLY A 245 -5.66 24.20 -9.17
C GLY A 245 -4.14 24.14 -9.12
N ASP A 246 -3.55 22.98 -8.84
CA ASP A 246 -2.13 22.80 -8.59
C ASP A 246 -1.59 21.53 -9.26
N GLN A 247 -0.59 21.69 -10.15
CA GLN A 247 0.08 20.56 -10.83
C GLN A 247 0.96 19.72 -9.91
N SER A 248 1.35 20.26 -8.76
CA SER A 248 2.21 19.55 -7.79
C SER A 248 1.44 18.67 -6.82
N VAL A 249 0.11 18.56 -6.96
CA VAL A 249 -0.74 17.69 -6.11
C VAL A 249 -0.20 16.27 -6.10
N VAL A 250 -0.02 15.72 -4.89
CA VAL A 250 0.48 14.37 -4.70
C VAL A 250 -0.69 13.38 -4.70
N VAL A 251 -0.74 12.55 -5.72
CA VAL A 251 -1.73 11.47 -5.83
C VAL A 251 -0.99 10.13 -5.77
N GLY A 252 -1.48 9.25 -4.91
CA GLY A 252 -1.07 7.85 -4.82
C GLY A 252 -2.19 6.91 -5.23
N SER A 253 -1.85 5.67 -5.52
CA SER A 253 -2.80 4.60 -5.84
C SER A 253 -2.52 3.35 -5.00
N GLU A 254 -3.57 2.70 -4.53
CA GLU A 254 -3.47 1.39 -3.87
C GLU A 254 -3.47 0.22 -4.87
N GLU A 255 -3.31 0.49 -6.17
CA GLU A 255 -3.44 -0.45 -7.29
C GLU A 255 -4.91 -0.78 -7.59
N LEU A 256 -5.16 -1.84 -8.38
CA LEU A 256 -6.51 -2.41 -8.48
C LEU A 256 -6.91 -2.99 -7.12
N LEU A 257 -8.16 -2.78 -6.76
CA LEU A 257 -8.72 -3.17 -5.46
C LEU A 257 -8.41 -4.62 -5.08
N LEU A 258 -8.22 -4.84 -3.79
CA LEU A 258 -8.23 -6.18 -3.21
C LEU A 258 -9.64 -6.45 -2.69
N PRO A 259 -10.34 -7.50 -3.18
CA PRO A 259 -11.67 -7.81 -2.71
C PRO A 259 -11.62 -8.48 -1.34
N TYR A 260 -12.37 -7.95 -0.39
CA TYR A 260 -12.52 -8.51 0.94
C TYR A 260 -13.92 -9.07 1.18
N ASP A 261 -14.83 -8.76 0.28
CA ASP A 261 -16.24 -9.11 0.33
C ASP A 261 -16.85 -9.24 -1.08
N PRO A 262 -18.15 -9.62 -1.21
CA PRO A 262 -18.83 -9.71 -2.51
C PRO A 262 -18.84 -8.39 -3.31
N GLY A 263 -18.92 -7.23 -2.64
CA GLY A 263 -18.86 -5.93 -3.30
C GLY A 263 -17.54 -5.70 -4.02
N GLY A 264 -16.43 -6.01 -3.34
CA GLY A 264 -15.11 -5.96 -3.95
C GLY A 264 -14.94 -6.95 -5.11
N LEU A 265 -15.55 -8.14 -5.04
CA LEU A 265 -15.53 -9.09 -6.18
C LEU A 265 -16.27 -8.51 -7.40
N MET A 266 -17.41 -7.87 -7.20
CA MET A 266 -18.21 -7.28 -8.29
C MET A 266 -17.51 -6.12 -8.98
N LEU A 267 -16.68 -5.37 -8.27
CA LEU A 267 -15.91 -4.24 -8.78
C LEU A 267 -14.53 -4.62 -9.35
N SER A 268 -14.18 -5.89 -9.24
CA SER A 268 -12.96 -6.44 -9.84
C SER A 268 -13.23 -6.82 -11.30
N PRO A 269 -12.22 -6.73 -12.20
CA PRO A 269 -12.33 -7.33 -13.53
C PRO A 269 -12.62 -8.83 -13.41
N ALA A 270 -13.53 -9.33 -14.24
CA ALA A 270 -14.06 -10.69 -14.17
C ALA A 270 -13.52 -11.60 -15.28
N THR A 271 -13.11 -11.03 -16.40
CA THR A 271 -12.68 -11.74 -17.61
C THR A 271 -11.23 -11.40 -17.97
N ASP A 272 -10.58 -12.31 -18.70
CA ASP A 272 -9.21 -12.07 -19.22
C ASP A 272 -9.14 -10.86 -20.14
N GLU A 273 -10.21 -10.59 -20.90
CA GLU A 273 -10.27 -9.42 -21.77
C GLU A 273 -10.34 -8.12 -20.97
N GLU A 274 -11.13 -8.05 -19.90
CA GLU A 274 -11.15 -6.88 -19.00
C GLU A 274 -9.77 -6.66 -18.35
N HIS A 275 -9.12 -7.73 -17.88
CA HIS A 275 -7.76 -7.65 -17.35
C HIS A 275 -6.76 -7.15 -18.40
N LYS A 276 -6.88 -7.60 -19.66
CA LYS A 276 -6.03 -7.17 -20.77
C LYS A 276 -6.26 -5.70 -21.10
N GLN A 277 -7.51 -5.25 -21.19
CA GLN A 277 -7.85 -3.85 -21.46
C GLN A 277 -7.29 -2.92 -20.39
N ILE A 278 -7.43 -3.26 -19.11
CA ILE A 278 -6.86 -2.48 -18.01
C ILE A 278 -5.34 -2.43 -18.11
N ARG A 279 -4.67 -3.56 -18.39
CA ARG A 279 -3.21 -3.58 -18.56
C ARG A 279 -2.74 -2.67 -19.68
N LEU A 280 -3.42 -2.71 -20.84
CA LEU A 280 -3.06 -1.88 -22.00
C LEU A 280 -3.31 -0.40 -21.73
N ALA A 281 -4.40 -0.06 -21.04
CA ALA A 281 -4.67 1.33 -20.64
C ALA A 281 -3.58 1.87 -19.71
N LEU A 282 -3.25 1.12 -18.64
CA LEU A 282 -2.20 1.51 -17.70
C LEU A 282 -0.81 1.58 -18.38
N LEU A 283 -0.50 0.63 -19.26
CA LEU A 283 0.75 0.66 -20.04
C LEU A 283 0.81 1.92 -20.91
N GLY A 284 -0.27 2.26 -21.61
CA GLY A 284 -0.35 3.48 -22.43
C GLY A 284 -0.09 4.74 -21.59
N GLU A 285 -0.67 4.84 -20.41
CA GLU A 285 -0.46 5.97 -19.50
C GLU A 285 0.96 6.04 -18.92
N ILE A 286 1.65 4.90 -18.79
CA ILE A 286 3.08 4.87 -18.42
C ILE A 286 3.93 5.34 -19.61
N MET A 287 3.63 4.84 -20.82
CA MET A 287 4.40 5.17 -22.03
C MET A 287 4.29 6.64 -22.41
N ASP A 288 3.15 7.27 -22.19
CA ASP A 288 2.96 8.72 -22.43
C ASP A 288 3.38 9.59 -21.23
N GLY A 289 3.84 8.97 -20.14
CA GLY A 289 4.37 9.64 -18.95
C GLY A 289 3.33 10.12 -17.94
N ARG A 290 2.03 10.10 -18.27
CA ARG A 290 0.97 10.64 -17.38
C ARG A 290 0.86 9.85 -16.08
N ALA A 291 0.92 8.52 -16.14
CA ALA A 291 0.88 7.68 -14.94
C ALA A 291 2.13 7.84 -14.06
N LEU A 292 3.28 8.24 -14.62
CA LEU A 292 4.52 8.45 -13.85
C LEU A 292 4.42 9.62 -12.87
N ALA A 293 3.48 10.54 -13.10
CA ALA A 293 3.16 11.63 -12.18
C ALA A 293 2.34 11.19 -10.96
N VAL A 294 1.85 9.94 -10.94
CA VAL A 294 1.25 9.32 -9.75
C VAL A 294 2.37 8.76 -8.88
N SER A 295 2.52 9.27 -7.67
CA SER A 295 3.70 9.06 -6.82
C SER A 295 4.02 7.58 -6.56
N THR A 296 2.99 6.75 -6.35
CA THR A 296 3.15 5.32 -6.08
C THR A 296 3.58 4.53 -7.32
N VAL A 297 3.24 4.95 -8.53
CA VAL A 297 3.70 4.34 -9.79
C VAL A 297 5.20 4.53 -9.93
N TRP A 298 5.66 5.78 -9.82
CA TRP A 298 7.08 6.09 -9.92
C TRP A 298 7.90 5.38 -8.83
N THR A 299 7.46 5.45 -7.56
CA THR A 299 8.13 4.76 -6.45
C THR A 299 8.22 3.24 -6.68
N LYS A 300 7.18 2.62 -7.23
CA LYS A 300 7.16 1.19 -7.52
C LYS A 300 8.15 0.83 -8.64
N LEU A 301 8.22 1.60 -9.70
CA LEU A 301 9.18 1.40 -10.79
C LEU A 301 10.61 1.62 -10.31
N GLN A 302 10.87 2.68 -9.53
CA GLN A 302 12.16 2.90 -8.91
C GLN A 302 12.61 1.73 -8.02
N ASP A 303 11.69 1.17 -7.20
CA ASP A 303 12.01 0.02 -6.37
C ASP A 303 12.36 -1.23 -7.20
N TRP A 304 11.71 -1.42 -8.36
CA TRP A 304 12.04 -2.49 -9.29
C TRP A 304 13.38 -2.26 -9.97
N PHE A 305 13.67 -1.06 -10.48
CA PHE A 305 14.97 -0.73 -11.05
C PHE A 305 16.09 -0.88 -10.02
N ASN A 306 15.86 -0.45 -8.77
CA ASN A 306 16.77 -0.68 -7.67
C ASN A 306 17.00 -2.18 -7.39
N SER A 307 15.96 -3.02 -7.53
CA SER A 307 16.12 -4.46 -7.33
C SER A 307 17.03 -5.10 -8.39
N LEU A 308 16.95 -4.62 -9.64
CA LEU A 308 17.87 -5.02 -10.72
C LEU A 308 19.28 -4.48 -10.46
N ALA A 309 19.40 -3.17 -10.20
CA ALA A 309 20.68 -2.50 -9.99
C ALA A 309 21.50 -3.07 -8.83
N GLN A 310 20.83 -3.54 -7.78
CA GLN A 310 21.46 -4.05 -6.56
C GLN A 310 21.37 -5.56 -6.41
N ALA A 311 20.93 -6.28 -7.43
CA ALA A 311 20.72 -7.73 -7.41
C ALA A 311 19.95 -8.20 -6.16
N ARG A 312 18.87 -7.50 -5.75
CA ARG A 312 18.10 -7.82 -4.54
C ARG A 312 17.26 -9.08 -4.74
N PRO A 313 17.62 -10.24 -4.15
CA PRO A 313 16.93 -11.49 -4.39
C PRO A 313 15.50 -11.43 -3.83
N ALA A 314 14.58 -12.20 -4.42
CA ALA A 314 13.20 -12.28 -3.94
C ALA A 314 13.11 -12.78 -2.48
N SER A 315 14.09 -13.57 -2.01
CA SER A 315 14.17 -13.99 -0.61
C SER A 315 14.35 -12.83 0.39
N ALA A 316 14.80 -11.67 -0.07
CA ALA A 316 14.90 -10.45 0.75
C ALA A 316 13.60 -9.62 0.77
N LEU A 317 12.55 -10.03 0.03
CA LEU A 317 11.29 -9.32 -0.04
C LEU A 317 10.34 -9.78 1.06
N GLY A 318 9.97 -8.87 1.95
CA GLY A 318 8.82 -9.03 2.83
C GLY A 318 7.49 -8.87 2.08
N GLN A 319 6.41 -8.89 2.83
CA GLN A 319 5.06 -8.69 2.32
C GLN A 319 4.83 -7.21 1.93
N LYS A 320 4.03 -6.94 0.90
CA LYS A 320 3.71 -5.57 0.43
C LYS A 320 3.29 -4.62 1.58
N CYS A 321 2.42 -5.08 2.48
CA CYS A 321 1.91 -4.27 3.59
C CYS A 321 2.89 -4.14 4.77
N GLY A 322 3.94 -4.95 4.82
CA GLY A 322 4.93 -4.98 5.89
C GLY A 322 4.43 -5.49 7.23
N MET A 323 3.22 -6.07 7.31
CA MET A 323 2.69 -6.62 8.57
C MET A 323 3.37 -7.93 9.01
N ASP A 324 4.11 -8.58 8.11
CA ASP A 324 5.03 -9.68 8.40
C ASP A 324 6.25 -9.27 9.25
N ARG A 325 6.59 -7.98 9.25
CA ARG A 325 7.72 -7.46 10.02
C ARG A 325 7.40 -7.45 11.52
N ASP A 326 8.41 -7.69 12.33
CA ASP A 326 8.31 -7.68 13.78
C ASP A 326 8.08 -6.27 14.37
N ASP A 327 8.59 -5.23 13.71
CA ASP A 327 8.53 -3.82 14.09
C ASP A 327 7.27 -3.06 13.62
N ASN A 328 6.31 -3.77 12.98
CA ASN A 328 5.05 -3.21 12.49
C ASN A 328 3.88 -3.90 13.19
N ILE A 329 3.12 -3.15 13.99
CA ILE A 329 2.00 -3.69 14.75
C ILE A 329 0.71 -2.89 14.53
N ALA A 330 -0.42 -3.57 14.63
CA ALA A 330 -1.75 -2.99 14.63
C ALA A 330 -2.43 -3.31 15.96
N VAL A 331 -2.90 -2.28 16.66
CA VAL A 331 -3.49 -2.40 17.99
C VAL A 331 -4.80 -1.64 18.10
N ASP A 332 -5.68 -2.05 19.00
CA ASP A 332 -6.80 -1.22 19.45
C ASP A 332 -6.47 -0.48 20.74
N LEU A 333 -7.41 0.33 21.24
CA LEU A 333 -7.23 1.11 22.48
C LEU A 333 -7.27 0.26 23.76
N LYS A 334 -7.64 -1.00 23.67
CA LYS A 334 -7.55 -1.95 24.79
C LYS A 334 -6.21 -2.68 24.84
N GLY A 335 -5.36 -2.54 23.82
CA GLY A 335 -4.08 -3.20 23.73
C GLY A 335 -4.12 -4.55 23.00
N ASN A 336 -5.25 -4.93 22.42
CA ASN A 336 -5.30 -6.13 21.57
C ASN A 336 -4.47 -5.89 20.30
N VAL A 337 -3.66 -6.89 19.95
CA VAL A 337 -2.84 -6.88 18.72
C VAL A 337 -3.53 -7.71 17.65
N TYR A 338 -3.63 -7.15 16.44
CA TYR A 338 -4.34 -7.75 15.31
C TYR A 338 -3.42 -8.06 14.13
N THR A 339 -3.89 -8.93 13.24
CA THR A 339 -3.22 -9.28 11.97
C THR A 339 -2.81 -8.03 11.19
N CYS A 340 -3.71 -7.07 11.06
CA CYS A 340 -3.43 -5.76 10.43
C CYS A 340 -4.50 -4.73 10.85
N GLN A 341 -4.36 -3.50 10.38
CA GLN A 341 -5.28 -2.39 10.64
C GLN A 341 -6.71 -2.58 10.08
N ASN A 342 -6.90 -3.54 9.17
CA ASN A 342 -8.22 -3.80 8.57
C ASN A 342 -9.01 -4.89 9.32
N THR A 343 -8.48 -5.39 10.42
CA THR A 343 -9.10 -6.46 11.22
C THR A 343 -9.26 -6.02 12.67
N GLY A 344 -10.33 -6.45 13.33
CA GLY A 344 -10.67 -6.08 14.71
C GLY A 344 -11.52 -7.13 15.42
N ASP A 345 -11.79 -8.26 14.77
CA ASP A 345 -12.53 -9.37 15.36
C ASP A 345 -11.59 -10.38 16.07
N VAL A 346 -12.19 -11.26 16.84
CA VAL A 346 -11.46 -12.27 17.62
C VAL A 346 -10.64 -13.22 16.74
N ALA A 347 -11.10 -13.51 15.51
CA ALA A 347 -10.41 -14.42 14.59
C ALA A 347 -9.05 -13.87 14.14
N HIS A 348 -8.90 -12.57 14.15
CA HIS A 348 -7.68 -11.88 13.74
C HIS A 348 -6.88 -11.26 14.91
N ARG A 349 -7.31 -11.50 16.16
CA ARG A 349 -6.56 -11.10 17.34
C ARG A 349 -5.41 -12.08 17.57
N ILE A 350 -4.17 -11.60 17.48
CA ILE A 350 -2.95 -12.41 17.57
C ILE A 350 -2.21 -12.29 18.91
N GLY A 351 -2.74 -11.50 19.84
CA GLY A 351 -2.21 -11.33 21.18
C GLY A 351 -2.57 -10.00 21.82
N HIS A 352 -1.80 -9.60 22.83
CA HIS A 352 -2.00 -8.37 23.60
C HIS A 352 -0.66 -7.69 23.90
N VAL A 353 -0.64 -6.35 23.99
CA VAL A 353 0.59 -5.57 24.21
C VAL A 353 1.27 -5.83 25.55
N GLU A 354 0.50 -6.26 26.58
CA GLU A 354 1.06 -6.60 27.90
C GLU A 354 1.93 -7.88 27.87
N ALA A 355 1.73 -8.71 26.84
CA ALA A 355 2.51 -9.92 26.60
C ALA A 355 3.08 -9.91 25.17
N LEU A 356 3.67 -8.78 24.75
CA LEU A 356 4.11 -8.55 23.37
C LEU A 356 5.10 -9.62 22.88
N ASP A 357 5.96 -10.13 23.76
CA ASP A 357 6.88 -11.22 23.46
C ASP A 357 6.18 -12.54 23.11
N GLU A 358 4.91 -12.72 23.48
CA GLU A 358 4.07 -13.88 23.18
C GLU A 358 3.23 -13.67 21.91
N VAL A 359 3.15 -12.45 21.39
CA VAL A 359 2.38 -12.15 20.17
C VAL A 359 2.97 -12.91 18.98
N ARG A 360 2.10 -13.64 18.28
CA ARG A 360 2.48 -14.43 17.10
C ARG A 360 1.51 -14.18 15.95
N LEU A 361 2.04 -13.84 14.79
CA LEU A 361 1.26 -13.64 13.57
C LEU A 361 0.85 -15.00 12.98
N THR A 362 -0.21 -15.60 13.55
CA THR A 362 -0.74 -16.93 13.21
C THR A 362 -1.77 -16.92 12.08
N THR A 363 -2.21 -15.74 11.63
CA THR A 363 -3.37 -15.56 10.73
C THR A 363 -2.96 -15.08 9.34
N ALA A 364 -1.71 -15.35 8.95
CA ALA A 364 -1.17 -14.84 7.70
C ALA A 364 -0.24 -15.85 7.03
N THR A 365 -0.24 -15.84 5.69
CA THR A 365 0.65 -16.67 4.87
C THR A 365 1.51 -15.76 3.99
N HIS A 366 2.83 -15.80 4.19
CA HIS A 366 3.79 -15.05 3.41
C HIS A 366 3.73 -15.44 1.93
N TRP A 367 3.94 -14.48 1.02
CA TRP A 367 3.85 -14.69 -0.43
C TRP A 367 4.74 -15.84 -0.92
N SER A 368 5.94 -16.03 -0.34
CA SER A 368 6.88 -17.06 -0.77
C SER A 368 6.39 -18.49 -0.53
N LEU A 369 5.38 -18.68 0.32
CA LEU A 369 4.74 -19.97 0.56
C LEU A 369 3.63 -20.28 -0.45
N ARG A 370 3.17 -19.28 -1.19
CA ARG A 370 2.14 -19.43 -2.21
C ARG A 370 2.77 -19.87 -3.54
N LYS A 371 2.31 -21.02 -4.07
CA LYS A 371 2.88 -21.61 -5.30
C LYS A 371 2.80 -20.67 -6.51
N GLU A 372 1.75 -19.85 -6.57
CA GLU A 372 1.52 -18.87 -7.63
C GLU A 372 2.60 -17.78 -7.62
N CYS A 373 3.01 -17.32 -6.44
CA CYS A 373 4.02 -16.28 -6.29
C CYS A 373 5.43 -16.77 -6.66
N ARG A 374 5.72 -18.06 -6.42
CA ARG A 374 7.03 -18.65 -6.73
C ARG A 374 7.34 -18.72 -8.23
N ARG A 375 6.33 -18.55 -9.10
CA ARG A 375 6.46 -18.61 -10.56
C ARG A 375 6.07 -17.30 -11.24
N CYS A 376 5.81 -16.26 -10.44
CA CYS A 376 5.22 -15.03 -10.93
C CYS A 376 6.29 -14.06 -11.45
N PRO A 377 6.22 -13.59 -12.71
CA PRO A 377 7.17 -12.63 -13.26
C PRO A 377 7.14 -11.27 -12.54
N VAL A 378 6.05 -10.93 -11.86
CA VAL A 378 5.90 -9.62 -11.20
C VAL A 378 6.14 -9.65 -9.70
N VAL A 379 6.78 -10.70 -9.16
CA VAL A 379 6.96 -10.84 -7.71
C VAL A 379 7.73 -9.67 -7.08
N GLN A 380 8.73 -9.13 -7.77
CA GLN A 380 9.52 -7.97 -7.32
C GLN A 380 8.66 -6.71 -7.16
N LEU A 381 7.67 -6.53 -8.01
CA LEU A 381 6.74 -5.40 -8.00
C LEU A 381 5.55 -5.63 -7.05
N CYS A 382 4.98 -6.84 -7.06
CA CYS A 382 3.76 -7.19 -6.33
C CYS A 382 4.02 -7.45 -4.83
N LYS A 383 5.09 -8.18 -4.48
CA LYS A 383 5.43 -8.62 -3.12
C LYS A 383 4.28 -9.34 -2.40
N GLY A 384 3.50 -10.13 -3.17
CA GLY A 384 2.27 -10.78 -2.73
C GLY A 384 1.10 -9.80 -2.54
N ALA A 385 -0.10 -10.27 -2.76
CA ALA A 385 -1.32 -9.54 -2.45
C ALA A 385 -1.54 -9.49 -0.92
N CYS A 386 -2.77 -9.52 -0.43
CA CYS A 386 -3.03 -9.58 1.01
C CYS A 386 -2.63 -10.94 1.59
N MET A 387 -1.92 -10.94 2.71
CA MET A 387 -1.38 -12.15 3.33
C MET A 387 -2.40 -12.94 4.17
N TYR A 388 -3.53 -12.34 4.57
CA TYR A 388 -4.56 -13.05 5.34
C TYR A 388 -5.78 -13.44 4.50
N LEU A 389 -5.90 -12.95 3.28
CA LEU A 389 -6.96 -13.39 2.37
C LEU A 389 -6.70 -14.82 1.87
N GLU A 390 -7.76 -15.59 1.74
CA GLU A 390 -7.74 -16.97 1.26
C GLU A 390 -8.85 -17.22 0.22
N GLY A 391 -8.82 -18.38 -0.41
CA GLY A 391 -9.86 -18.84 -1.32
C GLY A 391 -10.08 -17.91 -2.53
N GLU A 392 -11.33 -17.62 -2.82
CA GLU A 392 -11.74 -16.80 -3.97
C GLU A 392 -11.26 -15.34 -3.86
N TYR A 393 -11.38 -14.75 -2.69
CA TYR A 393 -10.94 -13.37 -2.45
C TYR A 393 -9.44 -13.21 -2.69
N TRP A 394 -8.63 -14.15 -2.22
CA TRP A 394 -7.19 -14.13 -2.51
C TRP A 394 -6.91 -14.32 -4.00
N ARG A 395 -7.59 -15.29 -4.66
CA ARG A 395 -7.39 -15.53 -6.09
C ARG A 395 -7.70 -14.30 -6.93
N ARG A 396 -8.84 -13.67 -6.70
CA ARG A 396 -9.24 -12.44 -7.39
C ARG A 396 -8.29 -11.27 -7.07
N GLY A 397 -7.90 -11.11 -5.82
CA GLY A 397 -6.89 -10.12 -5.42
C GLY A 397 -5.54 -10.35 -6.09
N CYS A 398 -5.12 -11.62 -6.27
CA CYS A 398 -3.93 -11.98 -7.03
C CYS A 398 -4.08 -11.63 -8.52
N ASP A 399 -5.25 -11.85 -9.14
CA ASP A 399 -5.52 -11.49 -10.54
C ASP A 399 -5.43 -9.97 -10.73
N ASN A 400 -6.05 -9.20 -9.85
CA ASN A 400 -6.02 -7.74 -9.86
C ASN A 400 -4.58 -7.21 -9.70
N SER A 401 -3.85 -7.72 -8.69
CA SER A 401 -2.46 -7.33 -8.46
C SER A 401 -1.55 -7.73 -9.61
N PHE A 402 -1.76 -8.90 -10.23
CA PHE A 402 -1.01 -9.31 -11.41
C PHE A 402 -1.26 -8.38 -12.60
N THR A 403 -2.51 -8.03 -12.86
CA THR A 403 -2.90 -7.10 -13.93
C THR A 403 -2.19 -5.77 -13.81
N TYR A 404 -2.25 -5.16 -12.64
CA TYR A 404 -1.58 -3.89 -12.36
C TYR A 404 -0.06 -3.99 -12.48
N ASN A 405 0.54 -4.98 -11.81
CA ASN A 405 1.99 -5.10 -11.76
C ASN A 405 2.61 -5.60 -13.07
N LEU A 406 1.83 -6.27 -13.93
CA LEU A 406 2.30 -6.62 -15.28
C LEU A 406 2.37 -5.37 -16.18
N ALA A 407 1.43 -4.42 -16.04
CA ALA A 407 1.55 -3.13 -16.71
C ALA A 407 2.79 -2.35 -16.22
N MET A 408 3.10 -2.40 -14.92
CA MET A 408 4.33 -1.79 -14.37
C MET A 408 5.60 -2.46 -14.94
N LEU A 409 5.64 -3.79 -14.98
CA LEU A 409 6.78 -4.52 -15.54
C LEU A 409 7.02 -4.15 -17.01
N THR A 410 5.95 -4.21 -17.82
CA THR A 410 6.06 -3.92 -19.26
C THR A 410 6.35 -2.43 -19.52
N GLY A 411 5.79 -1.54 -18.70
CA GLY A 411 6.11 -0.11 -18.74
C GLY A 411 7.56 0.18 -18.35
N GLY A 412 8.07 -0.48 -17.30
CA GLY A 412 9.48 -0.37 -16.91
C GLY A 412 10.43 -0.89 -18.00
N LEU A 413 10.10 -2.00 -18.67
CA LEU A 413 10.86 -2.50 -19.82
C LEU A 413 10.86 -1.50 -20.97
N TRP A 414 9.71 -0.88 -21.27
CA TRP A 414 9.63 0.18 -22.28
C TRP A 414 10.52 1.38 -21.90
N MET A 415 10.55 1.79 -20.66
CA MET A 415 11.42 2.89 -20.20
C MET A 415 12.91 2.57 -20.39
N LEU A 416 13.32 1.31 -20.23
CA LEU A 416 14.71 0.88 -20.41
C LEU A 416 15.10 0.73 -21.89
N THR A 417 14.16 0.27 -22.73
CA THR A 417 14.50 -0.23 -24.07
C THR A 417 13.86 0.56 -25.21
N GLY A 418 12.84 1.37 -24.94
CA GLY A 418 12.02 2.01 -25.97
C GLY A 418 11.15 1.02 -26.77
N LYS A 419 11.07 -0.24 -26.36
CA LYS A 419 10.33 -1.33 -27.04
C LYS A 419 9.19 -1.85 -26.18
N VAL A 420 8.12 -2.33 -26.82
CA VAL A 420 6.95 -2.88 -26.16
C VAL A 420 7.09 -4.38 -25.95
N ALA A 421 6.82 -4.88 -24.75
CA ALA A 421 6.76 -6.32 -24.49
C ALA A 421 5.50 -6.92 -25.12
N VAL A 422 5.67 -7.78 -26.12
CA VAL A 422 4.58 -8.44 -26.86
C VAL A 422 4.31 -9.86 -26.42
N ALA A 423 5.29 -10.51 -25.77
CA ALA A 423 5.12 -11.83 -25.17
C ALA A 423 6.01 -11.98 -23.93
N ILE A 424 5.50 -12.73 -22.96
CA ILE A 424 6.27 -13.20 -21.79
C ILE A 424 6.01 -14.70 -21.68
N GLU A 425 7.04 -15.49 -21.90
CA GLU A 425 7.03 -16.94 -21.88
C GLU A 425 7.76 -17.46 -20.65
N GLY A 426 7.37 -18.63 -20.18
CA GLY A 426 7.95 -19.27 -19.00
C GLY A 426 6.91 -19.64 -17.95
N PRO A 427 7.34 -20.09 -16.77
CA PRO A 427 6.41 -20.49 -15.72
C PRO A 427 5.56 -19.32 -15.25
N MET A 428 4.25 -19.39 -15.45
CA MET A 428 3.32 -18.36 -14.98
C MET A 428 2.78 -18.69 -13.58
N ARG A 429 2.22 -17.68 -12.91
CA ARG A 429 1.62 -17.80 -11.58
C ARG A 429 0.58 -18.94 -11.46
N ARG A 430 -0.13 -19.25 -12.54
CA ARG A 430 -1.06 -20.37 -12.68
C ARG A 430 -0.79 -21.10 -14.00
N ASP A 431 -1.03 -22.38 -13.98
CA ASP A 431 -1.11 -23.16 -15.22
C ASP A 431 -2.40 -22.74 -15.92
N SER A 432 -2.33 -22.45 -17.22
CA SER A 432 -3.46 -22.09 -18.09
C SER A 432 -4.39 -23.29 -18.26
#